data_30b080bcd94576781ba75984300f5012
#
_entry.id   30b080bcd94576781ba75984300f5012
#
_cell.length_a   1.000
_cell.length_b   1.000
_cell.length_c   1.000
_cell.angle_alpha   90.00
_cell.angle_beta   90.00
_cell.angle_gamma   90.00
#
_symmetry.space_group_name_H-M   'P 1'
#
loop_
_entity.id
_entity.type
_entity.pdbx_description
1 polymer ?
#
loop_
_entity_poly.entity_id
_entity_poly.type
_entity_poly.pdbx_seq_one_letter_code
_entity_poly.pdbx_strand_id
1 'polypeptide(L)'
;GSTTQLGGDFRFTGLGQSSANASDQDIKGLTSGYSTMELDQNGSYVWNETAVASHEEEVIDVSDGVQNLKITIKINEGLKMSGGTEVTAANYLAYILAFSSPVGTAGLQYNRAGQSFVGYDAFAAYDGTNEGVEGATKVFSGLRLIDEYTFSIEIAGPDYYPYYYADSSGAVSPYDLGLVLGEGVEVKDDGQGAYLTDAWYAKTGETYDKAAHLKSARFDIDTYEYTGPYTISSWNETSAEATLKINTNFAGNFEGQKPHIETIVYRLALEETQFAQLQNGELDVLAGLTGGDTVRQALSIVSEGGFKETHYDRAGYGKLQFNCDFSPTMFTEVRQAIAYSLDREEFANTFTGGYGSVTHGPYSVNFDAYLDNEDALEANLNTYAVSSTKARQALEEGGWIYNSDGSTPYDASKGNGIRYKKLSPGEYGPDNINLTYKAVSVTDGKEYKTEQIGGEYYMPLAVNWLSSEDNPVSDLLTT
;
A
#
# COMPACT_ATOMS: atom_id res chain seq x y z
N GLY A 1 -3.45 21.34 -10.09
CA GLY A 1 -4.66 20.80 -9.45
C GLY A 1 -4.62 19.29 -9.36
N SER A 2 -5.21 18.75 -8.32
CA SER A 2 -5.39 17.31 -8.10
C SER A 2 -6.86 16.97 -7.94
N THR A 3 -7.24 15.78 -8.36
CA THR A 3 -8.62 15.27 -8.23
C THR A 3 -8.97 14.79 -6.83
N THR A 4 -7.99 14.66 -5.93
CA THR A 4 -8.20 14.25 -4.54
C THR A 4 -7.81 15.36 -3.58
N GLN A 5 -8.66 15.62 -2.59
CA GLN A 5 -8.41 16.62 -1.57
C GLN A 5 -7.22 16.24 -0.68
N LEU A 6 -6.35 17.21 -0.38
CA LEU A 6 -5.24 17.02 0.55
C LEU A 6 -5.75 16.81 1.99
N GLY A 7 -5.16 15.87 2.69
CA GLY A 7 -5.43 15.55 4.09
C GLY A 7 -4.48 16.19 5.09
N GLY A 8 -3.33 16.70 4.64
CA GLY A 8 -2.32 17.35 5.48
C GLY A 8 -1.29 16.39 6.09
N ASP A 9 -1.40 15.08 5.87
CA ASP A 9 -0.43 14.09 6.31
C ASP A 9 0.69 13.93 5.29
N PHE A 10 1.60 14.89 5.24
CA PHE A 10 2.66 14.89 4.23
C PHE A 10 3.94 14.16 4.68
N ARG A 11 4.08 13.85 5.98
CA ARG A 11 5.28 13.23 6.53
C ARG A 11 5.22 11.71 6.54
N PHE A 12 4.09 11.17 7.00
CA PHE A 12 3.93 9.73 7.24
C PHE A 12 2.69 9.15 6.55
N THR A 13 2.18 9.79 5.48
CA THR A 13 1.04 9.29 4.72
C THR A 13 1.25 7.82 4.30
N GLY A 14 0.21 7.01 4.43
CA GLY A 14 0.28 5.58 4.13
C GLY A 14 0.77 4.71 5.28
N LEU A 15 1.14 5.27 6.44
CA LEU A 15 1.58 4.52 7.61
C LEU A 15 0.47 4.39 8.67
N GLY A 16 0.21 3.17 9.10
CA GLY A 16 -0.71 2.87 10.19
C GLY A 16 -2.13 3.35 9.94
N GLN A 17 -2.67 4.16 10.86
CA GLN A 17 -4.00 4.79 10.75
C GLN A 17 -4.06 5.93 9.72
N SER A 18 -2.93 6.28 9.12
CA SER A 18 -2.92 7.27 8.06
C SER A 18 -3.68 6.74 6.85
N SER A 19 -4.68 7.46 6.39
CA SER A 19 -5.29 7.18 5.11
C SER A 19 -4.26 7.44 4.01
N ALA A 20 -3.99 6.46 3.17
CA ALA A 20 -3.14 6.64 1.99
C ALA A 20 -3.89 7.51 0.96
N ASN A 21 -3.78 8.81 1.10
CA ASN A 21 -4.33 9.79 0.17
C ASN A 21 -3.31 10.00 -0.95
N ALA A 22 -3.71 9.80 -2.21
CA ALA A 22 -2.82 9.93 -3.36
C ALA A 22 -2.18 11.32 -3.45
N SER A 23 -2.94 12.39 -3.20
CA SER A 23 -2.43 13.76 -3.27
C SER A 23 -1.44 14.08 -2.14
N ASP A 24 -1.65 13.53 -0.94
CA ASP A 24 -0.67 13.66 0.16
C ASP A 24 0.61 12.86 -0.18
N GLN A 25 0.49 11.71 -0.84
CA GLN A 25 1.64 10.93 -1.29
C GLN A 25 2.42 11.64 -2.41
N ASP A 26 1.76 12.34 -3.33
CA ASP A 26 2.43 13.15 -4.35
C ASP A 26 3.29 14.24 -3.69
N ILE A 27 2.75 14.93 -2.67
CA ILE A 27 3.52 15.92 -1.89
C ILE A 27 4.68 15.26 -1.16
N LYS A 28 4.45 14.11 -0.52
CA LYS A 28 5.53 13.35 0.12
C LYS A 28 6.61 12.97 -0.87
N GLY A 29 6.26 12.53 -2.08
CA GLY A 29 7.21 12.21 -3.15
C GLY A 29 8.03 13.41 -3.58
N LEU A 30 7.44 14.61 -3.64
CA LEU A 30 8.15 15.85 -3.96
C LEU A 30 9.06 16.35 -2.81
N THR A 31 8.80 15.95 -1.58
CA THR A 31 9.53 16.41 -0.38
C THR A 31 10.48 15.37 0.21
N SER A 32 10.47 14.15 -0.33
CA SER A 32 11.39 13.06 0.00
C SER A 32 12.36 12.81 -1.16
N GLY A 33 13.59 12.43 -0.85
CA GLY A 33 14.61 12.15 -1.84
C GLY A 33 15.74 11.32 -1.26
N TYR A 34 16.75 11.04 -2.09
CA TYR A 34 17.92 10.24 -1.74
C TYR A 34 17.61 8.80 -1.33
N SER A 35 16.50 8.23 -1.81
CA SER A 35 16.30 6.79 -1.68
C SER A 35 17.48 6.04 -2.31
N THR A 36 17.88 4.92 -1.72
CA THR A 36 18.99 4.10 -2.24
C THR A 36 18.68 3.52 -3.61
N MET A 37 17.42 3.19 -3.86
CA MET A 37 16.89 2.77 -5.16
C MET A 37 15.60 3.52 -5.45
N GLU A 38 15.32 3.73 -6.72
CA GLU A 38 14.10 4.39 -7.21
C GLU A 38 13.54 3.61 -8.41
N LEU A 39 12.25 3.76 -8.67
CA LEU A 39 11.63 3.18 -9.86
C LEU A 39 11.95 4.06 -11.08
N ASP A 40 12.41 3.43 -12.15
CA ASP A 40 12.52 4.07 -13.46
C ASP A 40 11.16 4.18 -14.17
N GLN A 41 11.17 4.69 -15.40
CA GLN A 41 9.94 4.87 -16.20
C GLN A 41 9.27 3.54 -16.59
N ASN A 42 9.99 2.42 -16.53
CA ASN A 42 9.47 1.10 -16.84
C ASN A 42 8.97 0.34 -15.60
N GLY A 43 9.12 0.94 -14.41
CA GLY A 43 8.75 0.31 -13.15
C GLY A 43 9.81 -0.60 -12.56
N SER A 44 11.03 -0.60 -13.09
CA SER A 44 12.17 -1.35 -12.56
C SER A 44 12.91 -0.52 -11.50
N TYR A 45 13.35 -1.18 -10.43
CA TYR A 45 14.20 -0.54 -9.43
C TYR A 45 15.62 -0.36 -9.98
N VAL A 46 16.11 0.87 -9.86
CA VAL A 46 17.49 1.24 -10.25
C VAL A 46 18.20 1.90 -9.07
N TRP A 47 19.50 1.66 -8.96
CA TRP A 47 20.32 2.31 -7.94
C TRP A 47 20.39 3.81 -8.17
N ASN A 48 20.17 4.57 -7.11
CA ASN A 48 20.27 6.03 -7.13
C ASN A 48 21.75 6.44 -6.95
N GLU A 49 22.49 6.59 -8.03
CA GLU A 49 23.91 6.97 -7.99
C GLU A 49 24.14 8.38 -7.41
N THR A 50 23.13 9.24 -7.36
CA THR A 50 23.20 10.52 -6.64
C THR A 50 23.28 10.32 -5.14
N ALA A 51 22.61 9.30 -4.60
CA ALA A 51 22.59 9.00 -3.18
C ALA A 51 23.62 7.93 -2.78
N VAL A 52 23.87 6.94 -3.63
CA VAL A 52 24.68 5.75 -3.34
C VAL A 52 26.03 5.86 -4.06
N ALA A 53 27.11 5.84 -3.27
CA ALA A 53 28.49 5.80 -3.78
C ALA A 53 28.91 4.40 -4.23
N SER A 54 28.47 3.38 -3.50
CA SER A 54 28.68 1.97 -3.84
C SER A 54 27.72 1.07 -3.07
N HIS A 55 27.44 -0.08 -3.64
CA HIS A 55 26.68 -1.15 -2.97
C HIS A 55 27.34 -2.51 -3.23
N GLU A 56 27.10 -3.45 -2.31
CA GLU A 56 27.57 -4.81 -2.42
C GLU A 56 26.45 -5.75 -1.93
N GLU A 57 26.16 -6.76 -2.71
CA GLU A 57 25.15 -7.78 -2.41
C GLU A 57 25.82 -9.11 -2.11
N GLU A 58 25.44 -9.73 -0.99
CA GLU A 58 25.96 -11.00 -0.52
C GLU A 58 24.81 -11.96 -0.20
N VAL A 59 24.76 -13.09 -0.88
CA VAL A 59 23.84 -14.18 -0.55
C VAL A 59 24.46 -15.02 0.55
N ILE A 60 23.77 -15.15 1.68
CA ILE A 60 24.24 -15.87 2.88
C ILE A 60 23.45 -17.15 3.03
N ASP A 61 24.12 -18.30 3.00
CA ASP A 61 23.52 -19.60 3.30
C ASP A 61 23.26 -19.72 4.82
N VAL A 62 22.00 -19.84 5.22
CA VAL A 62 21.60 -19.93 6.64
C VAL A 62 21.36 -21.37 7.08
N SER A 63 20.62 -22.15 6.30
CA SER A 63 20.32 -23.56 6.55
C SER A 63 19.78 -24.20 5.26
N ASP A 64 19.56 -25.52 5.26
CA ASP A 64 19.10 -26.36 4.15
C ASP A 64 18.24 -25.69 3.07
N GLY A 65 18.90 -24.97 2.15
CA GLY A 65 18.25 -24.28 1.04
C GLY A 65 17.62 -22.92 1.37
N VAL A 66 17.80 -22.41 2.59
CA VAL A 66 17.37 -21.06 2.98
C VAL A 66 18.56 -20.10 2.88
N GLN A 67 18.38 -19.05 2.13
CA GLN A 67 19.39 -18.01 1.89
C GLN A 67 18.85 -16.66 2.31
N ASN A 68 19.69 -15.84 2.95
CA ASN A 68 19.41 -14.42 3.15
C ASN A 68 20.12 -13.60 2.08
N LEU A 69 19.61 -12.40 1.80
CA LEU A 69 20.29 -11.39 0.99
C LEU A 69 20.74 -10.25 1.89
N LYS A 70 22.05 -10.05 2.00
CA LYS A 70 22.64 -8.89 2.66
C LYS A 70 23.07 -7.87 1.63
N ILE A 71 22.65 -6.63 1.82
CA ILE A 71 23.02 -5.49 0.98
C ILE A 71 23.80 -4.51 1.86
N THR A 72 25.05 -4.26 1.51
CA THR A 72 25.90 -3.24 2.14
C THR A 72 25.92 -2.02 1.26
N ILE A 73 25.54 -0.86 1.78
CA ILE A 73 25.34 0.38 1.03
C ILE A 73 26.20 1.47 1.63
N LYS A 74 27.04 2.07 0.79
CA LYS A 74 27.75 3.31 1.11
C LYS A 74 27.10 4.46 0.40
N ILE A 75 26.64 5.48 1.14
CA ILE A 75 26.05 6.69 0.58
C ILE A 75 27.14 7.72 0.21
N ASN A 76 26.79 8.63 -0.67
CA ASN A 76 27.66 9.76 -1.04
C ASN A 76 27.77 10.74 0.16
N GLU A 77 28.99 11.16 0.44
CA GLU A 77 29.27 12.20 1.43
C GLU A 77 28.82 13.58 0.93
N GLY A 78 28.42 14.46 1.85
CA GLY A 78 28.01 15.82 1.52
C GLY A 78 26.59 15.99 0.98
N LEU A 79 25.76 14.96 0.98
CA LEU A 79 24.33 15.08 0.71
C LEU A 79 23.67 15.90 1.82
N LYS A 80 22.82 16.86 1.46
CA LYS A 80 22.23 17.79 2.42
C LYS A 80 20.71 17.78 2.39
N MET A 81 20.12 17.85 3.56
CA MET A 81 18.72 18.16 3.75
C MET A 81 18.45 19.66 3.48
N SER A 82 17.19 20.05 3.51
CA SER A 82 16.75 21.40 3.14
C SER A 82 17.33 22.51 4.01
N GLY A 83 17.58 22.29 5.30
CA GLY A 83 18.22 23.21 6.22
C GLY A 83 19.75 23.20 6.19
N GLY A 84 20.35 22.25 5.44
CA GLY A 84 21.77 22.10 5.31
C GLY A 84 22.41 21.02 6.17
N THR A 85 21.64 20.32 6.99
CA THR A 85 22.10 19.14 7.76
C THR A 85 22.52 18.04 6.79
N GLU A 86 23.66 17.42 7.04
CA GLU A 86 24.21 16.35 6.21
C GLU A 86 23.45 15.04 6.45
N VAL A 87 23.18 14.33 5.34
CA VAL A 87 22.56 13.00 5.37
C VAL A 87 23.64 11.96 5.69
N THR A 88 23.39 11.13 6.69
CA THR A 88 24.27 10.05 7.11
C THR A 88 23.56 8.69 7.06
N ALA A 89 24.28 7.59 7.23
CA ALA A 89 23.72 6.25 7.30
C ALA A 89 22.65 6.08 8.39
N ALA A 90 22.78 6.83 9.50
CA ALA A 90 21.80 6.83 10.58
C ALA A 90 20.42 7.31 10.12
N ASN A 91 20.33 8.24 9.16
CA ASN A 91 19.06 8.74 8.61
C ASN A 91 18.27 7.66 7.89
N TYR A 92 18.95 6.72 7.23
CA TYR A 92 18.33 5.58 6.54
C TYR A 92 17.82 4.54 7.54
N LEU A 93 18.59 4.23 8.58
CA LEU A 93 18.21 3.22 9.58
C LEU A 93 17.15 3.70 10.56
N ALA A 94 17.09 5.01 10.84
CA ALA A 94 16.17 5.57 11.84
C ALA A 94 14.71 5.21 11.59
N TYR A 95 14.26 5.32 10.34
CA TYR A 95 12.91 4.99 9.94
C TYR A 95 12.59 3.51 10.15
N ILE A 96 13.48 2.62 9.72
CA ILE A 96 13.28 1.17 9.85
C ILE A 96 13.20 0.79 11.33
N LEU A 97 14.14 1.26 12.16
CA LEU A 97 14.18 0.98 13.60
C LEU A 97 12.93 1.51 14.32
N ALA A 98 12.56 2.77 14.08
CA ALA A 98 11.41 3.39 14.73
C ALA A 98 10.10 2.65 14.41
N PHE A 99 9.86 2.38 13.12
CA PHE A 99 8.64 1.77 12.62
C PHE A 99 8.71 0.23 12.50
N SER A 100 9.64 -0.39 13.18
CA SER A 100 9.65 -1.82 13.51
C SER A 100 9.45 -2.07 15.02
N SER A 101 9.31 -1.02 15.80
CA SER A 101 9.24 -1.09 17.27
C SER A 101 7.80 -0.95 17.80
N PRO A 102 7.53 -1.38 19.06
CA PRO A 102 6.23 -1.15 19.70
C PRO A 102 5.87 0.34 19.86
N VAL A 103 6.87 1.23 19.89
CA VAL A 103 6.67 2.68 19.94
C VAL A 103 6.01 3.19 18.64
N GLY A 104 6.43 2.66 17.49
CA GLY A 104 5.79 2.93 16.20
C GLY A 104 4.32 2.50 16.21
N THR A 105 4.01 1.32 16.76
CA THR A 105 2.63 0.86 16.95
C THR A 105 1.82 1.82 17.83
N ALA A 106 2.36 2.23 18.97
CA ALA A 106 1.69 3.14 19.91
C ALA A 106 1.51 4.56 19.33
N GLY A 107 2.43 5.00 18.45
CA GLY A 107 2.39 6.31 17.82
C GLY A 107 1.44 6.35 16.62
N LEU A 108 1.65 5.49 15.65
CA LEU A 108 0.98 5.51 14.35
C LEU A 108 0.24 4.20 14.00
N GLN A 109 0.18 3.24 14.90
CA GLN A 109 -0.31 1.87 14.65
C GLN A 109 0.43 1.18 13.50
N TYR A 110 1.73 1.42 13.40
CA TYR A 110 2.59 0.87 12.37
C TYR A 110 3.92 0.39 12.96
N ASN A 111 4.30 -0.85 12.67
CA ASN A 111 5.55 -1.45 13.16
C ASN A 111 6.20 -2.41 12.14
N ARG A 112 5.89 -2.28 10.86
CA ARG A 112 6.26 -3.26 9.83
C ARG A 112 7.37 -2.81 8.88
N ALA A 113 8.04 -1.70 9.17
CA ALA A 113 9.05 -1.15 8.25
C ALA A 113 10.21 -2.12 7.96
N GLY A 114 10.56 -2.95 8.93
CA GLY A 114 11.64 -3.94 8.80
C GLY A 114 11.18 -5.40 8.84
N GLN A 115 9.89 -5.68 8.59
CA GLN A 115 9.34 -7.05 8.75
C GLN A 115 10.03 -8.13 7.93
N SER A 116 10.69 -7.76 6.84
CA SER A 116 11.43 -8.66 5.95
C SER A 116 12.89 -8.86 6.35
N PHE A 117 13.38 -8.13 7.35
CA PHE A 117 14.78 -8.19 7.74
C PHE A 117 15.02 -9.18 8.89
N VAL A 118 16.19 -9.77 8.86
CA VAL A 118 16.65 -10.72 9.88
C VAL A 118 16.55 -10.13 11.28
N GLY A 119 15.91 -10.85 12.20
CA GLY A 119 15.78 -10.42 13.61
C GLY A 119 14.61 -9.49 13.89
N TYR A 120 13.73 -9.24 12.91
CA TYR A 120 12.57 -8.37 13.10
C TYR A 120 11.68 -8.79 14.26
N ASP A 121 11.29 -10.06 14.39
CA ASP A 121 10.36 -10.52 15.43
C ASP A 121 10.90 -10.26 16.83
N ALA A 122 12.19 -10.53 17.06
CA ALA A 122 12.85 -10.29 18.35
C ALA A 122 12.93 -8.80 18.68
N PHE A 123 13.21 -7.96 17.67
CA PHE A 123 13.25 -6.51 17.81
C PHE A 123 11.85 -5.92 18.05
N ALA A 124 10.86 -6.34 17.25
CA ALA A 124 9.49 -5.84 17.35
C ALA A 124 8.80 -6.24 18.68
N ALA A 125 9.25 -7.32 19.31
CA ALA A 125 8.77 -7.77 20.61
C ALA A 125 9.37 -7.03 21.80
N TYR A 126 10.47 -6.26 21.62
CA TYR A 126 11.15 -5.57 22.70
C TYR A 126 10.41 -4.31 23.13
N ASP A 127 9.89 -4.29 24.35
CA ASP A 127 9.03 -3.21 24.90
C ASP A 127 9.77 -2.15 25.72
N GLY A 128 11.11 -2.20 25.77
CA GLY A 128 11.97 -1.35 26.58
C GLY A 128 12.43 -2.02 27.88
N THR A 129 12.01 -3.25 28.14
CA THR A 129 12.43 -4.05 29.29
C THR A 129 12.90 -5.44 28.83
N ASN A 130 13.71 -6.12 29.67
CA ASN A 130 14.09 -7.51 29.45
C ASN A 130 13.12 -8.50 30.12
N GLU A 131 11.99 -8.01 30.64
CA GLU A 131 11.01 -8.81 31.41
C GLU A 131 9.85 -9.30 30.54
N GLY A 132 9.83 -8.92 29.26
CA GLY A 132 8.74 -9.21 28.33
C GLY A 132 8.81 -10.60 27.69
N VAL A 133 8.81 -10.63 26.37
CA VAL A 133 8.83 -11.85 25.56
C VAL A 133 10.24 -12.45 25.57
N GLU A 134 10.36 -13.78 25.80
CA GLU A 134 11.63 -14.49 25.74
C GLU A 134 12.29 -14.29 24.35
N GLY A 135 13.57 -13.90 24.34
CA GLY A 135 14.32 -13.61 23.13
C GLY A 135 14.13 -12.20 22.55
N ALA A 136 13.26 -11.37 23.14
CA ALA A 136 13.11 -9.97 22.72
C ALA A 136 14.40 -9.18 22.97
N THR A 137 14.77 -8.33 22.01
CA THR A 137 16.01 -7.52 22.09
C THR A 137 15.85 -6.18 21.40
N LYS A 138 16.49 -5.14 21.95
CA LYS A 138 16.55 -3.83 21.28
C LYS A 138 17.51 -3.78 20.09
N VAL A 139 18.29 -4.83 19.86
CA VAL A 139 19.28 -4.92 18.79
C VAL A 139 18.64 -5.58 17.58
N PHE A 140 18.59 -4.88 16.48
CA PHE A 140 18.04 -5.38 15.21
C PHE A 140 19.19 -6.01 14.40
N SER A 141 19.37 -7.32 14.48
CA SER A 141 20.54 -8.02 13.93
C SER A 141 20.69 -7.92 12.42
N GLY A 142 19.60 -7.80 11.68
CA GLY A 142 19.60 -7.62 10.21
C GLY A 142 19.93 -6.20 9.74
N LEU A 143 20.15 -5.28 10.65
CA LEU A 143 20.52 -3.90 10.34
C LEU A 143 21.87 -3.56 10.97
N ARG A 144 22.76 -2.91 10.22
CA ARG A 144 24.08 -2.50 10.74
C ARG A 144 24.34 -1.03 10.40
N LEU A 145 24.77 -0.27 11.39
CA LEU A 145 25.40 1.03 11.20
C LEU A 145 26.92 0.82 11.26
N ILE A 146 27.54 0.68 10.07
CA ILE A 146 28.96 0.28 9.96
C ILE A 146 29.87 1.47 10.22
N ASP A 147 29.58 2.60 9.59
CA ASP A 147 30.23 3.90 9.84
C ASP A 147 29.25 5.05 9.51
N GLU A 148 29.73 6.28 9.48
CA GLU A 148 28.93 7.48 9.26
C GLU A 148 28.16 7.47 7.93
N TYR A 149 28.71 6.82 6.90
CA TYR A 149 28.14 6.79 5.55
C TYR A 149 27.86 5.38 5.04
N THR A 150 28.07 4.37 5.87
CA THR A 150 27.90 2.97 5.46
C THR A 150 26.95 2.24 6.40
N PHE A 151 25.96 1.58 5.84
CA PHE A 151 25.05 0.69 6.56
C PHE A 151 24.81 -0.60 5.78
N SER A 152 24.26 -1.61 6.44
CA SER A 152 23.75 -2.79 5.73
C SER A 152 22.39 -3.21 6.24
N ILE A 153 21.64 -3.86 5.34
CA ILE A 153 20.38 -4.53 5.61
C ILE A 153 20.52 -5.99 5.21
N GLU A 154 19.89 -6.90 5.94
CA GLU A 154 19.86 -8.32 5.63
C GLU A 154 18.40 -8.80 5.55
N ILE A 155 17.97 -9.17 4.33
CA ILE A 155 16.62 -9.65 4.04
C ILE A 155 16.57 -11.13 4.44
N ALA A 156 15.57 -11.51 5.23
CA ALA A 156 15.39 -12.88 5.74
C ALA A 156 15.05 -13.87 4.61
N GLY A 157 15.60 -15.06 4.68
CA GLY A 157 15.49 -16.07 3.65
C GLY A 157 14.08 -16.38 3.13
N PRO A 158 13.04 -16.53 3.99
CA PRO A 158 11.67 -16.73 3.51
C PRO A 158 11.10 -15.56 2.70
N ASP A 159 11.65 -14.37 2.89
CA ASP A 159 11.24 -13.12 2.27
C ASP A 159 12.21 -12.68 1.15
N TYR A 160 13.24 -13.47 0.84
CA TYR A 160 14.15 -13.19 -0.26
C TYR A 160 13.57 -13.65 -1.59
N TYR A 161 13.43 -12.71 -2.48
CA TYR A 161 13.02 -12.93 -3.87
C TYR A 161 14.05 -12.30 -4.82
N PRO A 162 14.41 -12.99 -5.94
CA PRO A 162 15.46 -12.52 -6.86
C PRO A 162 15.06 -11.30 -7.70
N TYR A 163 13.78 -10.90 -7.64
CA TYR A 163 13.25 -9.77 -8.42
C TYR A 163 12.77 -8.64 -7.49
N TYR A 164 11.55 -8.19 -7.73
CA TYR A 164 10.92 -7.03 -7.12
C TYR A 164 11.05 -6.95 -5.60
N TYR A 165 10.92 -8.08 -4.89
CA TYR A 165 10.91 -8.02 -3.43
C TYR A 165 12.28 -7.61 -2.86
N ALA A 166 13.36 -8.19 -3.38
CA ALA A 166 14.72 -7.86 -2.94
C ALA A 166 15.04 -6.38 -3.23
N ASP A 167 14.78 -5.93 -4.44
CA ASP A 167 14.99 -4.54 -4.85
C ASP A 167 14.12 -3.58 -4.05
N SER A 168 12.83 -3.89 -3.89
CA SER A 168 11.91 -3.09 -3.08
C SER A 168 12.38 -2.94 -1.63
N SER A 169 12.88 -4.01 -1.02
CA SER A 169 13.43 -3.97 0.34
C SER A 169 14.76 -3.24 0.42
N GLY A 170 15.51 -3.18 -0.68
CA GLY A 170 16.74 -2.40 -0.83
C GLY A 170 16.49 -0.90 -1.02
N ALA A 171 15.29 -0.50 -1.40
CA ALA A 171 14.89 0.90 -1.59
C ALA A 171 14.62 1.61 -0.25
N VAL A 172 15.66 2.02 0.42
CA VAL A 172 15.61 2.69 1.74
C VAL A 172 15.76 4.19 1.58
N SER A 173 14.87 4.97 2.19
CA SER A 173 14.90 6.45 2.16
C SER A 173 15.37 7.04 3.47
N PRO A 174 16.16 8.12 3.44
CA PRO A 174 16.59 8.81 4.65
C PRO A 174 15.50 9.76 5.15
N TYR A 175 15.47 9.93 6.45
CA TYR A 175 14.59 10.89 7.14
C TYR A 175 15.38 11.78 8.09
N ASP A 176 14.88 12.97 8.34
CA ASP A 176 15.36 13.81 9.45
C ASP A 176 15.23 13.02 10.76
N LEU A 177 16.34 12.92 11.53
CA LEU A 177 16.36 12.16 12.78
C LEU A 177 15.42 12.77 13.83
N GLY A 178 15.31 14.10 13.87
CA GLY A 178 14.38 14.80 14.73
C GLY A 178 12.92 14.48 14.42
N LEU A 179 12.57 14.39 13.13
CA LEU A 179 11.24 14.01 12.69
C LEU A 179 10.84 12.61 13.17
N VAL A 180 11.73 11.64 12.98
CA VAL A 180 11.41 10.21 13.24
C VAL A 180 11.63 9.87 14.72
N LEU A 181 12.73 10.29 15.32
CA LEU A 181 13.16 9.85 16.65
C LEU A 181 12.84 10.86 17.75
N GLY A 182 12.76 12.13 17.39
CA GLY A 182 12.70 13.22 18.38
C GLY A 182 14.01 13.41 19.13
N GLU A 183 14.03 14.39 20.03
CA GLU A 183 15.22 14.76 20.80
C GLU A 183 15.70 13.64 21.72
N GLY A 184 17.01 13.48 21.85
CA GLY A 184 17.67 12.59 22.81
C GLY A 184 17.71 11.11 22.42
N VAL A 185 17.25 10.73 21.22
CA VAL A 185 17.37 9.37 20.70
C VAL A 185 18.41 9.33 19.59
N GLU A 186 19.28 8.33 19.63
CA GLU A 186 20.31 8.11 18.64
C GLU A 186 20.24 6.70 18.07
N VAL A 187 20.65 6.54 16.81
CA VAL A 187 20.94 5.23 16.21
C VAL A 187 22.35 4.83 16.60
N LYS A 188 22.50 3.62 17.14
CA LYS A 188 23.78 3.02 17.52
C LYS A 188 23.90 1.61 16.93
N ASP A 189 25.12 1.08 16.96
CA ASP A 189 25.44 -0.32 16.63
C ASP A 189 26.39 -0.88 17.68
N ASP A 190 26.14 -2.09 18.16
CA ASP A 190 26.94 -2.76 19.19
C ASP A 190 27.87 -3.87 18.65
N GLY A 191 27.96 -3.96 17.32
CA GLY A 191 28.69 -5.04 16.63
C GLY A 191 27.83 -6.26 16.31
N GLN A 192 26.60 -6.35 16.86
CA GLN A 192 25.64 -7.43 16.57
C GLN A 192 24.46 -6.91 15.72
N GLY A 193 24.13 -5.60 15.82
CA GLY A 193 23.07 -4.97 15.08
C GLY A 193 22.86 -3.51 15.47
N ALA A 194 22.08 -2.82 14.65
CA ALA A 194 21.68 -1.45 14.93
C ALA A 194 20.55 -1.41 15.98
N TYR A 195 20.52 -0.34 16.78
CA TYR A 195 19.49 -0.14 17.78
C TYR A 195 19.25 1.34 18.08
N LEU A 196 18.11 1.64 18.70
CA LEU A 196 17.81 2.95 19.24
C LEU A 196 18.16 3.01 20.72
N THR A 197 18.73 4.16 21.17
CA THR A 197 19.05 4.37 22.59
C THR A 197 17.81 4.25 23.48
N ASP A 198 18.01 3.97 24.78
CA ASP A 198 16.93 3.64 25.72
C ASP A 198 15.87 4.76 25.86
N ALA A 199 16.22 6.01 25.55
CA ALA A 199 15.29 7.12 25.50
C ALA A 199 14.11 6.91 24.52
N TRP A 200 14.26 6.05 23.50
CA TRP A 200 13.19 5.67 22.58
C TRP A 200 12.06 4.92 23.28
N TYR A 201 12.42 4.05 24.21
CA TYR A 201 11.48 3.18 24.93
C TYR A 201 10.99 3.79 26.27
N ALA A 202 11.37 5.04 26.58
CA ALA A 202 10.93 5.71 27.79
C ALA A 202 9.40 5.81 27.86
N LYS A 203 8.85 5.56 29.07
CA LYS A 203 7.40 5.56 29.32
C LYS A 203 7.06 6.49 30.48
N THR A 204 5.94 7.20 30.33
CA THR A 204 5.25 7.86 31.43
C THR A 204 3.99 7.07 31.73
N GLY A 205 3.98 6.34 32.85
CA GLY A 205 2.96 5.31 33.14
C GLY A 205 3.06 4.17 32.12
N GLU A 206 1.95 3.85 31.46
CA GLU A 206 1.88 2.79 30.43
C GLU A 206 2.14 3.31 29.00
N THR A 207 2.38 4.62 28.83
CA THR A 207 2.46 5.26 27.51
C THR A 207 3.91 5.56 27.13
N TYR A 208 4.33 5.18 25.93
CA TYR A 208 5.61 5.60 25.39
C TYR A 208 5.64 7.09 25.11
N ASP A 209 6.65 7.79 25.63
CA ASP A 209 6.78 9.25 25.47
C ASP A 209 6.97 9.62 23.98
N LYS A 210 7.72 8.82 23.23
CA LYS A 210 7.96 9.03 21.80
C LYS A 210 6.75 8.75 20.91
N ALA A 211 5.74 8.02 21.39
CA ALA A 211 4.48 7.87 20.66
C ALA A 211 3.73 9.20 20.49
N ALA A 212 3.79 10.08 21.51
CA ALA A 212 3.21 11.43 21.40
C ALA A 212 4.01 12.31 20.41
N HIS A 213 5.34 12.18 20.40
CA HIS A 213 6.19 12.84 19.39
C HIS A 213 5.78 12.45 17.97
N LEU A 214 5.70 11.16 17.66
CA LEU A 214 5.30 10.68 16.32
C LEU A 214 3.95 11.22 15.87
N LYS A 215 2.96 11.27 16.77
CA LYS A 215 1.63 11.82 16.47
C LYS A 215 1.67 13.31 16.12
N SER A 216 2.51 14.09 16.79
CA SER A 216 2.65 15.53 16.50
C SER A 216 3.51 15.79 15.27
N ALA A 217 4.62 15.07 15.11
CA ALA A 217 5.54 15.19 13.98
C ALA A 217 4.88 14.87 12.64
N ARG A 218 3.86 14.01 12.64
CA ARG A 218 3.09 13.61 11.45
C ARG A 218 2.56 14.80 10.63
N PHE A 219 2.08 15.83 11.31
CA PHE A 219 1.51 17.04 10.70
C PHE A 219 2.43 18.26 10.78
N ASP A 220 3.65 18.10 11.27
CA ASP A 220 4.62 19.19 11.40
C ASP A 220 5.34 19.42 10.07
N ILE A 221 5.04 20.56 9.44
CA ILE A 221 5.65 20.97 8.18
C ILE A 221 6.83 21.92 8.36
N ASP A 222 7.01 22.50 9.55
CA ASP A 222 7.92 23.63 9.76
C ASP A 222 9.20 23.27 10.51
N THR A 223 9.13 22.33 11.46
CA THR A 223 10.23 22.06 12.41
C THR A 223 11.36 21.22 11.82
N TYR A 224 11.02 20.23 10.97
CA TYR A 224 11.95 19.21 10.51
C TYR A 224 12.33 19.40 9.03
N GLU A 225 13.57 19.05 8.72
CA GLU A 225 14.11 19.18 7.39
C GLU A 225 13.50 18.16 6.39
N TYR A 226 13.68 18.45 5.11
CA TYR A 226 13.24 17.64 3.99
C TYR A 226 14.43 17.11 3.21
N THR A 227 14.34 15.92 2.69
CA THR A 227 15.39 15.29 1.87
C THR A 227 15.18 15.46 0.37
N GLY A 228 13.97 15.85 -0.05
CA GLY A 228 13.55 15.90 -1.45
C GLY A 228 13.83 17.22 -2.18
N PRO A 229 13.40 17.28 -3.46
CA PRO A 229 13.57 18.46 -4.32
C PRO A 229 12.79 19.69 -3.84
N TYR A 230 11.79 19.52 -3.03
CA TYR A 230 10.96 20.61 -2.48
C TYR A 230 10.80 20.52 -0.98
N THR A 231 10.43 21.65 -0.38
CA THR A 231 9.98 21.77 1.02
C THR A 231 8.56 22.31 1.04
N ILE A 232 7.76 21.99 2.06
CA ILE A 232 6.46 22.61 2.24
C ILE A 232 6.68 23.94 2.94
N SER A 233 6.25 25.04 2.30
CA SER A 233 6.39 26.38 2.87
C SER A 233 5.12 26.87 3.55
N SER A 234 3.95 26.30 3.21
CA SER A 234 2.69 26.54 3.92
C SER A 234 1.67 25.46 3.61
N TRP A 235 0.82 25.21 4.58
CA TRP A 235 -0.37 24.37 4.49
C TRP A 235 -1.58 25.12 5.04
N ASN A 236 -2.65 25.19 4.24
CA ASN A 236 -3.91 25.76 4.65
C ASN A 236 -4.98 24.65 4.70
N GLU A 237 -5.32 24.20 5.90
CA GLU A 237 -6.29 23.14 6.13
C GLU A 237 -7.70 23.51 5.62
N THR A 238 -8.09 24.80 5.73
CA THR A 238 -9.44 25.26 5.32
C THR A 238 -9.63 25.21 3.80
N SER A 239 -8.63 25.63 3.03
CA SER A 239 -8.67 25.59 1.57
C SER A 239 -8.10 24.29 0.99
N ALA A 240 -7.54 23.40 1.82
CA ALA A 240 -6.80 22.21 1.43
C ALA A 240 -5.74 22.53 0.36
N GLU A 241 -4.93 23.56 0.62
CA GLU A 241 -3.90 24.04 -0.30
C GLU A 241 -2.52 23.97 0.34
N ALA A 242 -1.57 23.34 -0.34
CA ALA A 242 -0.17 23.29 0.07
C ALA A 242 0.70 24.09 -0.91
N THR A 243 1.62 24.89 -0.38
CA THR A 243 2.62 25.59 -1.18
C THR A 243 3.99 24.98 -0.91
N LEU A 244 4.64 24.52 -1.98
CA LEU A 244 5.97 23.96 -1.94
C LEU A 244 6.98 24.95 -2.56
N LYS A 245 8.18 24.97 -2.01
CA LYS A 245 9.30 25.75 -2.54
C LYS A 245 10.49 24.83 -2.85
N ILE A 246 11.25 25.22 -3.86
CA ILE A 246 12.44 24.51 -4.28
C ILE A 246 13.44 24.37 -3.12
N ASN A 247 13.96 23.14 -2.93
CA ASN A 247 15.07 22.86 -2.03
C ASN A 247 16.40 23.07 -2.81
N THR A 248 17.08 24.17 -2.55
CA THR A 248 18.35 24.50 -3.23
C THR A 248 19.52 23.62 -2.79
N ASN A 249 19.39 22.88 -1.70
CA ASN A 249 20.40 21.93 -1.21
C ASN A 249 20.27 20.55 -1.87
N PHE A 250 19.16 20.26 -2.56
CA PHE A 250 18.92 18.97 -3.19
C PHE A 250 19.96 18.69 -4.29
N ALA A 251 20.67 17.56 -4.15
CA ALA A 251 21.76 17.20 -5.08
C ALA A 251 21.25 16.71 -6.44
N GLY A 252 20.06 16.11 -6.51
CA GLY A 252 19.45 15.54 -7.69
C GLY A 252 18.70 14.24 -7.38
N ASN A 253 17.87 13.77 -8.32
CA ASN A 253 17.26 12.44 -8.30
C ASN A 253 18.25 11.38 -8.83
N PHE A 254 17.80 10.13 -9.06
CA PHE A 254 18.63 9.05 -9.59
C PHE A 254 19.22 9.34 -11.00
N GLU A 255 18.59 10.21 -11.78
CA GLU A 255 19.08 10.69 -13.08
C GLU A 255 19.94 11.96 -12.96
N GLY A 256 20.22 12.43 -11.74
CA GLY A 256 20.95 13.69 -11.48
C GLY A 256 20.15 14.96 -11.77
N GLN A 257 18.85 14.85 -11.98
CA GLN A 257 17.98 15.99 -12.29
C GLN A 257 17.68 16.79 -11.03
N LYS A 258 17.64 18.12 -11.19
CA LYS A 258 17.29 19.07 -10.14
C LYS A 258 15.99 19.80 -10.47
N PRO A 259 15.24 20.25 -9.44
CA PRO A 259 14.00 21.00 -9.67
C PRO A 259 14.30 22.36 -10.30
N HIS A 260 13.41 22.82 -11.21
CA HIS A 260 13.49 24.12 -11.87
C HIS A 260 12.31 25.03 -11.56
N ILE A 261 11.20 24.51 -11.09
CA ILE A 261 10.01 25.27 -10.73
C ILE A 261 10.20 25.80 -9.32
N GLU A 262 10.27 27.11 -9.13
CA GLU A 262 10.58 27.72 -7.84
C GLU A 262 9.49 27.48 -6.79
N THR A 263 8.23 27.48 -7.21
CA THR A 263 7.07 27.34 -6.32
C THR A 263 6.00 26.47 -6.97
N ILE A 264 5.51 25.49 -6.24
CA ILE A 264 4.36 24.65 -6.62
C ILE A 264 3.23 24.94 -5.63
N VAL A 265 2.08 25.32 -6.13
CA VAL A 265 0.83 25.42 -5.35
C VAL A 265 -0.02 24.20 -5.69
N TYR A 266 -0.25 23.34 -4.70
CA TYR A 266 -1.01 22.11 -4.84
C TYR A 266 -2.38 22.27 -4.19
N ARG A 267 -3.46 22.05 -4.96
CA ARG A 267 -4.85 22.24 -4.51
C ARG A 267 -5.81 21.29 -5.19
N LEU A 268 -6.97 21.09 -4.60
CA LEU A 268 -8.08 20.36 -5.21
C LEU A 268 -8.57 21.10 -6.47
N ALA A 269 -8.76 20.34 -7.55
CA ALA A 269 -9.50 20.75 -8.75
C ALA A 269 -10.82 19.98 -8.77
N LEU A 270 -11.93 20.70 -8.66
CA LEU A 270 -13.27 20.09 -8.68
C LEU A 270 -13.57 19.53 -10.07
N GLU A 271 -14.09 18.34 -10.12
CA GLU A 271 -14.33 17.58 -11.37
C GLU A 271 -15.16 18.39 -12.38
N GLU A 272 -16.18 19.10 -11.93
CA GLU A 272 -17.08 19.87 -12.79
C GLU A 272 -16.40 21.07 -13.46
N THR A 273 -15.30 21.58 -12.89
CA THR A 273 -14.63 22.81 -13.35
C THR A 273 -13.17 22.61 -13.75
N GLN A 274 -12.56 21.45 -13.48
CA GLN A 274 -11.13 21.20 -13.63
C GLN A 274 -10.58 21.53 -15.03
N PHE A 275 -11.29 21.13 -16.08
CA PHE A 275 -10.86 21.42 -17.46
C PHE A 275 -11.02 22.88 -17.84
N ALA A 276 -12.08 23.54 -17.37
CA ALA A 276 -12.25 24.98 -17.58
C ALA A 276 -11.14 25.76 -16.87
N GLN A 277 -10.78 25.39 -15.64
CA GLN A 277 -9.68 26.03 -14.91
C GLN A 277 -8.33 25.84 -15.62
N LEU A 278 -8.07 24.65 -16.17
CA LEU A 278 -6.86 24.38 -16.97
C LEU A 278 -6.85 25.25 -18.24
N GLN A 279 -7.94 25.25 -19.02
CA GLN A 279 -8.05 26.01 -20.27
C GLN A 279 -7.99 27.53 -20.06
N ASN A 280 -8.48 28.04 -18.91
CA ASN A 280 -8.42 29.44 -18.54
C ASN A 280 -7.06 29.88 -17.95
N GLY A 281 -6.15 28.94 -17.72
CA GLY A 281 -4.85 29.22 -17.09
C GLY A 281 -4.91 29.46 -15.58
N GLU A 282 -5.96 29.01 -14.93
CA GLU A 282 -6.08 28.99 -13.46
C GLU A 282 -5.31 27.83 -12.84
N LEU A 283 -5.05 26.79 -13.64
CA LEU A 283 -4.19 25.65 -13.35
C LEU A 283 -3.17 25.49 -14.47
N ASP A 284 -1.92 25.23 -14.12
CA ASP A 284 -0.84 24.90 -15.06
C ASP A 284 -0.77 23.40 -15.34
N VAL A 285 -1.11 22.59 -14.33
CA VAL A 285 -1.11 21.11 -14.38
C VAL A 285 -2.36 20.57 -13.72
N LEU A 286 -2.97 19.59 -14.34
CA LEU A 286 -4.04 18.79 -13.77
C LEU A 286 -3.54 17.34 -13.66
N ALA A 287 -3.45 16.83 -12.45
CA ALA A 287 -2.90 15.51 -12.13
C ALA A 287 -3.94 14.57 -11.53
N GLY A 288 -3.70 13.27 -11.64
CA GLY A 288 -4.54 12.23 -11.02
C GLY A 288 -5.85 11.98 -11.76
N LEU A 289 -5.91 12.28 -13.07
CA LEU A 289 -7.08 11.96 -13.88
C LEU A 289 -7.23 10.45 -14.02
N THR A 290 -8.38 9.97 -13.59
CA THR A 290 -8.80 8.57 -13.70
C THR A 290 -10.25 8.55 -14.18
N GLY A 291 -10.70 7.40 -14.68
CA GLY A 291 -12.04 7.28 -15.24
C GLY A 291 -12.09 7.57 -16.75
N GLY A 292 -12.72 6.65 -17.47
CA GLY A 292 -12.70 6.65 -18.93
C GLY A 292 -13.26 7.92 -19.59
N ASP A 293 -14.32 8.50 -19.04
CA ASP A 293 -14.94 9.73 -19.58
C ASP A 293 -14.03 10.94 -19.38
N THR A 294 -13.46 11.07 -18.19
CA THR A 294 -12.53 12.15 -17.82
C THR A 294 -11.26 12.09 -18.67
N VAL A 295 -10.69 10.90 -18.85
CA VAL A 295 -9.51 10.68 -19.70
C VAL A 295 -9.83 11.02 -21.17
N ARG A 296 -10.98 10.57 -21.70
CA ARG A 296 -11.39 10.91 -23.07
C ARG A 296 -11.55 12.41 -23.28
N GLN A 297 -12.12 13.11 -22.31
CA GLN A 297 -12.26 14.57 -22.35
C GLN A 297 -10.89 15.28 -22.35
N ALA A 298 -9.96 14.82 -21.47
CA ALA A 298 -8.60 15.34 -21.43
C ALA A 298 -7.88 15.17 -22.77
N LEU A 299 -7.94 13.98 -23.36
CA LEU A 299 -7.33 13.69 -24.67
C LEU A 299 -7.96 14.53 -25.80
N SER A 300 -9.27 14.81 -25.74
CA SER A 300 -9.92 15.73 -26.68
C SER A 300 -9.31 17.13 -26.60
N ILE A 301 -9.12 17.66 -25.39
CA ILE A 301 -8.50 18.98 -25.16
C ILE A 301 -7.06 19.00 -25.69
N VAL A 302 -6.28 17.94 -25.43
CA VAL A 302 -4.92 17.82 -25.97
C VAL A 302 -4.92 17.82 -27.49
N SER A 303 -5.88 17.12 -28.12
CA SER A 303 -5.99 17.03 -29.59
C SER A 303 -6.34 18.37 -30.27
N GLU A 304 -7.03 19.27 -29.55
CA GLU A 304 -7.32 20.65 -30.01
C GLU A 304 -6.06 21.54 -30.03
N GLY A 305 -5.00 21.12 -29.33
CA GLY A 305 -3.72 21.82 -29.26
C GLY A 305 -3.59 22.79 -28.09
N GLY A 306 -2.35 23.17 -27.78
CA GLY A 306 -2.04 24.08 -26.65
C GLY A 306 -1.77 23.35 -25.32
N PHE A 307 -2.13 22.08 -25.20
CA PHE A 307 -1.88 21.26 -24.03
C PHE A 307 -1.05 20.01 -24.40
N LYS A 308 -0.41 19.44 -23.41
CA LYS A 308 0.31 18.15 -23.50
C LYS A 308 -0.19 17.23 -22.41
N GLU A 309 -0.12 15.94 -22.63
CA GLU A 309 -0.38 14.92 -21.65
C GLU A 309 0.85 14.03 -21.43
N THR A 310 0.89 13.40 -20.30
CA THR A 310 1.77 12.29 -19.99
C THR A 310 1.01 11.27 -19.15
N HIS A 311 1.28 10.01 -19.37
CA HIS A 311 0.74 8.91 -18.59
C HIS A 311 1.85 7.91 -18.28
N TYR A 312 1.61 7.08 -17.30
CA TYR A 312 2.51 5.99 -16.90
C TYR A 312 1.69 4.80 -16.43
N ASP A 313 2.24 3.62 -16.59
CA ASP A 313 1.66 2.40 -16.08
C ASP A 313 1.81 2.37 -14.56
N ARG A 314 0.67 2.26 -13.88
CA ARG A 314 0.66 2.27 -12.42
C ARG A 314 1.16 0.93 -11.87
N ALA A 315 2.13 0.98 -10.96
CA ALA A 315 2.60 -0.17 -10.20
C ALA A 315 1.57 -0.59 -9.14
N GLY A 316 0.43 -1.12 -9.59
CA GLY A 316 -0.65 -1.52 -8.71
C GLY A 316 -1.81 -2.19 -9.44
N TYR A 317 -2.80 -2.66 -8.70
CA TYR A 317 -3.97 -3.32 -9.25
C TYR A 317 -5.23 -3.01 -8.42
N GLY A 318 -6.40 -3.02 -9.08
CA GLY A 318 -7.70 -3.02 -8.41
C GLY A 318 -8.14 -4.45 -8.10
N LYS A 319 -8.84 -4.66 -6.98
CA LYS A 319 -9.28 -5.99 -6.56
C LYS A 319 -10.67 -6.00 -5.96
N LEU A 320 -11.37 -7.12 -6.13
CA LEU A 320 -12.45 -7.53 -5.24
C LEU A 320 -11.85 -8.42 -4.14
N GLN A 321 -12.02 -8.03 -2.90
CA GLN A 321 -11.56 -8.82 -1.76
C GLN A 321 -12.72 -9.57 -1.12
N PHE A 322 -12.55 -10.87 -0.92
CA PHE A 322 -13.53 -11.72 -0.27
C PHE A 322 -13.16 -11.99 1.17
N ASN A 323 -14.16 -11.98 2.05
CA ASN A 323 -13.98 -12.60 3.35
C ASN A 323 -14.05 -14.12 3.18
N CYS A 324 -12.98 -14.81 3.58
CA CYS A 324 -12.87 -16.26 3.43
C CYS A 324 -13.14 -17.05 4.71
N ASP A 325 -13.39 -16.38 5.85
CA ASP A 325 -13.57 -17.03 7.15
C ASP A 325 -15.03 -17.39 7.43
N PHE A 326 -15.97 -16.65 6.84
CA PHE A 326 -17.41 -16.88 7.00
C PHE A 326 -18.21 -16.35 5.80
N SER A 327 -19.52 -16.50 5.79
CA SER A 327 -20.45 -16.11 4.72
C SER A 327 -20.38 -17.02 3.48
N PRO A 328 -21.24 -16.83 2.48
CA PRO A 328 -21.13 -17.57 1.22
C PRO A 328 -19.77 -17.49 0.56
N THR A 329 -19.04 -16.39 0.79
CA THR A 329 -17.70 -16.18 0.17
C THR A 329 -16.58 -16.98 0.81
N MET A 330 -16.80 -17.67 1.93
CA MET A 330 -15.85 -18.68 2.43
C MET A 330 -15.69 -19.87 1.49
N PHE A 331 -16.72 -20.15 0.68
CA PHE A 331 -16.71 -21.26 -0.26
C PHE A 331 -16.02 -20.84 -1.57
N THR A 332 -15.04 -21.62 -1.99
CA THR A 332 -14.27 -21.35 -3.21
C THR A 332 -15.15 -21.27 -4.45
N GLU A 333 -16.16 -22.14 -4.54
CA GLU A 333 -17.08 -22.22 -5.68
C GLU A 333 -17.92 -20.93 -5.81
N VAL A 334 -18.24 -20.26 -4.71
CA VAL A 334 -18.93 -18.96 -4.75
C VAL A 334 -18.01 -17.88 -5.28
N ARG A 335 -16.76 -17.83 -4.81
CA ARG A 335 -15.78 -16.86 -5.32
C ARG A 335 -15.51 -17.07 -6.81
N GLN A 336 -15.38 -18.33 -7.25
CA GLN A 336 -15.24 -18.68 -8.65
C GLN A 336 -16.47 -18.30 -9.47
N ALA A 337 -17.68 -18.53 -8.95
CA ALA A 337 -18.91 -18.14 -9.63
C ALA A 337 -19.00 -16.62 -9.81
N ILE A 338 -18.62 -15.84 -8.81
CA ILE A 338 -18.53 -14.37 -8.91
C ILE A 338 -17.51 -13.99 -9.99
N ALA A 339 -16.33 -14.59 -9.99
CA ALA A 339 -15.29 -14.31 -10.97
C ALA A 339 -15.73 -14.63 -12.42
N TYR A 340 -16.45 -15.74 -12.65
CA TYR A 340 -17.03 -16.06 -13.95
C TYR A 340 -18.20 -15.17 -14.37
N SER A 341 -18.82 -14.46 -13.43
CA SER A 341 -19.96 -13.57 -13.71
C SER A 341 -19.53 -12.14 -14.03
N LEU A 342 -18.30 -11.76 -13.70
CA LEU A 342 -17.77 -10.42 -13.88
C LEU A 342 -16.99 -10.32 -15.20
N ASP A 343 -17.42 -9.44 -16.09
CA ASP A 343 -16.66 -9.07 -17.29
C ASP A 343 -15.57 -8.07 -16.92
N ARG A 344 -14.39 -8.61 -16.56
CA ARG A 344 -13.27 -7.81 -16.11
C ARG A 344 -12.63 -6.99 -17.23
N GLU A 345 -12.69 -7.47 -18.46
CA GLU A 345 -12.19 -6.75 -19.64
C GLU A 345 -13.06 -5.52 -19.94
N GLU A 346 -14.38 -5.69 -19.98
CA GLU A 346 -15.31 -4.59 -20.16
C GLU A 346 -15.22 -3.59 -19.01
N PHE A 347 -15.10 -4.10 -17.76
CA PHE A 347 -14.92 -3.26 -16.58
C PHE A 347 -13.63 -2.44 -16.66
N ALA A 348 -12.49 -3.07 -16.96
CA ALA A 348 -11.20 -2.38 -17.08
C ALA A 348 -11.25 -1.32 -18.18
N ASN A 349 -11.78 -1.66 -19.37
CA ASN A 349 -11.92 -0.71 -20.46
C ASN A 349 -12.82 0.48 -20.12
N THR A 350 -13.94 0.23 -19.46
CA THR A 350 -14.89 1.30 -19.07
C THR A 350 -14.26 2.20 -18.02
N PHE A 351 -13.64 1.62 -16.99
CA PHE A 351 -13.06 2.37 -15.89
C PHE A 351 -11.83 3.19 -16.32
N THR A 352 -10.94 2.61 -17.13
CA THR A 352 -9.66 3.25 -17.48
C THR A 352 -9.69 3.98 -18.83
N GLY A 353 -10.80 3.92 -19.56
CA GLY A 353 -10.86 4.47 -20.91
C GLY A 353 -10.00 3.73 -21.95
N GLY A 354 -9.63 2.49 -21.66
CA GLY A 354 -8.80 1.65 -22.51
C GLY A 354 -7.30 1.65 -22.13
N TYR A 355 -6.93 2.32 -21.05
CA TYR A 355 -5.54 2.38 -20.54
C TYR A 355 -5.23 1.34 -19.47
N GLY A 356 -6.18 0.50 -19.08
CA GLY A 356 -5.99 -0.55 -18.08
C GLY A 356 -6.00 -1.94 -18.69
N SER A 357 -5.38 -2.87 -18.00
CA SER A 357 -5.37 -4.30 -18.34
C SER A 357 -5.92 -5.13 -17.18
N VAL A 358 -6.36 -6.35 -17.50
CA VAL A 358 -6.76 -7.33 -16.47
C VAL A 358 -5.54 -8.09 -15.99
N THR A 359 -5.34 -8.15 -14.67
CA THR A 359 -4.33 -9.03 -14.08
C THR A 359 -4.97 -10.26 -13.45
N HIS A 360 -4.25 -11.39 -13.43
CA HIS A 360 -4.71 -12.68 -12.94
C HIS A 360 -4.13 -13.04 -11.56
N GLY A 361 -3.43 -12.11 -10.94
CA GLY A 361 -2.81 -12.29 -9.62
C GLY A 361 -2.60 -10.97 -8.90
N PRO A 362 -2.07 -11.01 -7.67
CA PRO A 362 -1.83 -9.82 -6.84
C PRO A 362 -0.53 -9.08 -7.25
N TYR A 363 -0.41 -8.72 -8.50
CA TYR A 363 0.76 -8.05 -9.09
C TYR A 363 0.32 -7.08 -10.19
N SER A 364 1.16 -6.11 -10.48
CA SER A 364 1.03 -5.28 -11.66
C SER A 364 1.69 -5.96 -12.88
N VAL A 365 1.12 -5.72 -14.05
CA VAL A 365 1.64 -6.29 -15.32
C VAL A 365 2.93 -5.62 -15.80
N ASN A 366 3.35 -4.54 -15.17
CA ASN A 366 4.61 -3.85 -15.48
C ASN A 366 5.77 -4.22 -14.53
N PHE A 367 5.57 -5.17 -13.60
CA PHE A 367 6.66 -5.65 -12.75
C PHE A 367 7.54 -6.65 -13.49
N ASP A 368 8.86 -6.54 -13.33
CA ASP A 368 9.83 -7.49 -13.92
C ASP A 368 9.49 -8.93 -13.57
N ALA A 369 9.08 -9.20 -12.33
CA ALA A 369 8.64 -10.53 -11.89
C ALA A 369 7.45 -11.07 -12.69
N TYR A 370 6.54 -10.21 -13.18
CA TYR A 370 5.46 -10.62 -14.07
C TYR A 370 6.00 -10.79 -15.50
N LEU A 371 6.73 -9.81 -16.03
CA LEU A 371 7.22 -9.80 -17.41
C LEU A 371 8.10 -11.01 -17.71
N ASP A 372 8.96 -11.40 -16.78
CA ASP A 372 9.83 -12.58 -16.90
C ASP A 372 9.10 -13.92 -16.81
N ASN A 373 7.87 -13.94 -16.28
CA ASN A 373 7.10 -15.15 -16.03
C ASN A 373 5.71 -15.14 -16.68
N GLU A 374 5.39 -14.19 -17.55
CA GLU A 374 4.07 -13.98 -18.15
C GLU A 374 3.51 -15.27 -18.79
N ASP A 375 4.25 -15.91 -19.68
CA ASP A 375 3.85 -17.16 -20.36
C ASP A 375 3.51 -18.27 -19.36
N ALA A 376 4.28 -18.41 -18.29
CA ALA A 376 4.07 -19.43 -17.26
C ALA A 376 2.85 -19.11 -16.38
N LEU A 377 2.63 -17.86 -16.06
CA LEU A 377 1.47 -17.40 -15.31
C LEU A 377 0.18 -17.59 -16.10
N GLU A 378 0.15 -17.17 -17.37
CA GLU A 378 -0.99 -17.35 -18.25
C GLU A 378 -1.35 -18.82 -18.50
N ALA A 379 -0.34 -19.67 -18.64
CA ALA A 379 -0.55 -21.10 -18.83
C ALA A 379 -1.09 -21.84 -17.59
N ASN A 380 -0.82 -21.34 -16.37
CA ASN A 380 -1.14 -22.04 -15.12
C ASN A 380 -2.26 -21.39 -14.31
N LEU A 381 -2.59 -20.12 -14.54
CA LEU A 381 -3.65 -19.43 -13.82
C LEU A 381 -4.98 -19.53 -14.55
N ASN A 382 -6.07 -19.61 -13.78
CA ASN A 382 -7.40 -19.54 -14.35
C ASN A 382 -7.79 -18.09 -14.65
N THR A 383 -7.99 -17.76 -15.91
CA THR A 383 -8.33 -16.41 -16.37
C THR A 383 -9.77 -15.99 -16.12
N TYR A 384 -10.65 -16.94 -15.69
CA TYR A 384 -12.06 -16.66 -15.40
C TYR A 384 -12.79 -15.85 -16.49
N ALA A 385 -12.62 -16.24 -17.75
CA ALA A 385 -13.37 -15.64 -18.84
C ALA A 385 -14.88 -15.73 -18.57
N VAL A 386 -15.62 -14.65 -18.82
CA VAL A 386 -17.06 -14.52 -18.54
C VAL A 386 -17.84 -15.73 -19.03
N SER A 387 -18.56 -16.37 -18.13
CA SER A 387 -19.38 -17.55 -18.45
C SER A 387 -20.45 -17.81 -17.39
N SER A 388 -21.67 -17.42 -17.66
CA SER A 388 -22.81 -17.75 -16.79
C SER A 388 -23.03 -19.27 -16.61
N THR A 389 -22.57 -20.07 -17.59
CA THR A 389 -22.62 -21.54 -17.51
C THR A 389 -21.61 -22.08 -16.50
N LYS A 390 -20.36 -21.62 -16.54
CA LYS A 390 -19.32 -22.02 -15.56
C LYS A 390 -19.65 -21.48 -14.15
N ALA A 391 -20.20 -20.27 -14.05
CA ALA A 391 -20.65 -19.72 -12.78
C ALA A 391 -21.73 -20.60 -12.13
N ARG A 392 -22.72 -21.02 -12.90
CA ARG A 392 -23.77 -21.95 -12.39
C ARG A 392 -23.20 -23.31 -12.04
N GLN A 393 -22.34 -23.86 -12.87
CA GLN A 393 -21.68 -25.14 -12.61
C GLN A 393 -20.89 -25.10 -11.30
N ALA A 394 -20.08 -24.08 -11.06
CA ALA A 394 -19.35 -23.92 -9.82
C ALA A 394 -20.28 -23.90 -8.59
N LEU A 395 -21.39 -23.16 -8.67
CA LEU A 395 -22.38 -23.15 -7.57
C LEU A 395 -23.03 -24.53 -7.35
N GLU A 396 -23.36 -25.25 -8.42
CA GLU A 396 -23.96 -26.59 -8.34
C GLU A 396 -22.99 -27.61 -7.75
N GLU A 397 -21.73 -27.60 -8.18
CA GLU A 397 -20.65 -28.43 -7.63
C GLU A 397 -20.38 -28.09 -6.16
N GLY A 398 -20.51 -26.82 -5.77
CA GLY A 398 -20.42 -26.35 -4.40
C GLY A 398 -21.64 -26.65 -3.51
N GLY A 399 -22.67 -27.30 -4.05
CA GLY A 399 -23.87 -27.69 -3.30
C GLY A 399 -24.90 -26.57 -3.09
N TRP A 400 -24.83 -25.47 -3.85
CA TRP A 400 -25.80 -24.38 -3.86
C TRP A 400 -26.99 -24.73 -4.77
N ILE A 401 -27.72 -25.81 -4.40
CA ILE A 401 -28.68 -26.49 -5.27
C ILE A 401 -30.11 -26.50 -4.72
N TYR A 402 -30.36 -25.88 -3.57
CA TYR A 402 -31.69 -25.89 -2.94
C TYR A 402 -32.41 -24.54 -3.10
N ASN A 403 -33.75 -24.59 -3.08
CA ASN A 403 -34.57 -23.42 -2.81
C ASN A 403 -34.64 -23.14 -1.30
N SER A 404 -35.33 -22.07 -0.91
CA SER A 404 -35.49 -21.65 0.48
C SER A 404 -36.23 -22.64 1.39
N ASP A 405 -36.86 -23.69 0.83
CA ASP A 405 -37.50 -24.76 1.59
C ASP A 405 -36.52 -25.87 2.00
N GLY A 406 -35.27 -25.82 1.55
CA GLY A 406 -34.22 -26.80 1.86
C GLY A 406 -34.46 -28.21 1.28
N SER A 407 -35.49 -28.41 0.46
CA SER A 407 -35.87 -29.72 -0.06
C SER A 407 -36.02 -29.81 -1.57
N THR A 408 -36.48 -28.74 -2.22
CA THR A 408 -36.64 -28.69 -3.66
C THR A 408 -35.38 -28.24 -4.37
N PRO A 409 -35.03 -28.81 -5.56
CA PRO A 409 -33.96 -28.30 -6.38
C PRO A 409 -34.18 -26.83 -6.72
N TYR A 410 -33.06 -26.09 -6.79
CA TYR A 410 -33.13 -24.67 -7.08
C TYR A 410 -33.81 -24.38 -8.43
N ASP A 411 -34.76 -23.47 -8.39
CA ASP A 411 -35.48 -22.91 -9.51
C ASP A 411 -35.69 -21.41 -9.22
N ALA A 412 -35.11 -20.55 -10.02
CA ALA A 412 -35.14 -19.09 -9.83
C ALA A 412 -36.58 -18.51 -9.80
N SER A 413 -37.56 -19.22 -10.40
CA SER A 413 -38.97 -18.80 -10.40
C SER A 413 -39.73 -19.20 -9.13
N LYS A 414 -39.10 -19.94 -8.23
CA LYS A 414 -39.71 -20.48 -7.02
C LYS A 414 -39.10 -19.92 -5.73
N GLY A 415 -39.84 -19.99 -4.65
CA GLY A 415 -39.39 -19.51 -3.36
C GLY A 415 -39.10 -18.03 -3.36
N ASN A 416 -37.90 -17.65 -2.88
CA ASN A 416 -37.42 -16.27 -2.90
C ASN A 416 -36.42 -15.99 -4.03
N GLY A 417 -36.24 -16.93 -4.98
CA GLY A 417 -35.30 -16.78 -6.10
C GLY A 417 -33.82 -16.94 -5.74
N ILE A 418 -33.50 -17.20 -4.48
CA ILE A 418 -32.13 -17.34 -3.98
C ILE A 418 -31.74 -18.81 -3.87
N ARG A 419 -30.50 -19.13 -4.23
CA ARG A 419 -29.92 -20.46 -4.00
C ARG A 419 -29.59 -20.65 -2.52
N TYR A 420 -29.74 -21.88 -2.04
CA TYR A 420 -29.33 -22.28 -0.69
C TYR A 420 -28.38 -23.47 -0.77
N LYS A 421 -27.45 -23.51 0.18
CA LYS A 421 -26.55 -24.64 0.44
C LYS A 421 -26.85 -25.24 1.80
N LYS A 422 -27.00 -26.56 1.86
CA LYS A 422 -27.01 -27.29 3.13
C LYS A 422 -25.58 -27.29 3.72
N LEU A 423 -25.43 -26.81 4.95
CA LEU A 423 -24.16 -26.75 5.65
C LEU A 423 -23.83 -28.07 6.35
N SER A 424 -22.62 -28.57 6.16
CA SER A 424 -22.04 -29.64 6.97
C SER A 424 -21.36 -29.07 8.22
N PRO A 425 -21.15 -29.88 9.31
CA PRO A 425 -20.52 -29.36 10.53
C PRO A 425 -19.19 -28.66 10.35
N GLY A 426 -18.35 -29.10 9.39
CA GLY A 426 -17.06 -28.45 9.07
C GLY A 426 -17.19 -27.11 8.32
N GLU A 427 -18.39 -26.77 7.85
CA GLU A 427 -18.66 -25.54 7.08
C GLU A 427 -19.30 -24.44 7.92
N TYR A 428 -19.46 -24.65 9.24
CA TYR A 428 -20.06 -23.64 10.11
C TYR A 428 -19.12 -22.45 10.36
N GLY A 429 -17.84 -22.59 10.05
CA GLY A 429 -16.81 -21.58 10.31
C GLY A 429 -16.38 -21.49 11.78
N PRO A 430 -15.49 -20.56 12.11
CA PRO A 430 -15.06 -20.32 13.48
C PRO A 430 -16.25 -19.97 14.36
N ASP A 431 -16.32 -20.53 15.56
CA ASP A 431 -17.37 -20.25 16.56
C ASP A 431 -18.82 -20.40 16.03
N ASN A 432 -19.02 -21.24 15.02
CA ASN A 432 -20.32 -21.45 14.35
C ASN A 432 -20.91 -20.15 13.72
N ILE A 433 -20.08 -19.24 13.28
CA ILE A 433 -20.48 -17.91 12.79
C ILE A 433 -21.44 -17.99 11.59
N ASN A 434 -21.33 -19.03 10.74
CA ASN A 434 -22.20 -19.22 9.60
C ASN A 434 -23.66 -19.64 9.98
N LEU A 435 -23.87 -20.13 11.19
CA LEU A 435 -25.21 -20.41 11.68
C LEU A 435 -26.01 -19.13 12.01
N THR A 436 -25.32 -18.03 12.27
CA THR A 436 -25.92 -16.71 12.56
C THR A 436 -25.76 -15.74 11.40
N TYR A 437 -25.25 -16.22 10.26
CA TYR A 437 -25.03 -15.38 9.08
C TYR A 437 -26.32 -14.78 8.55
N LYS A 438 -26.25 -13.50 8.19
CA LYS A 438 -27.31 -12.79 7.47
C LYS A 438 -26.74 -11.74 6.50
N ALA A 439 -27.48 -11.52 5.42
CA ALA A 439 -27.30 -10.41 4.50
C ALA A 439 -28.60 -9.61 4.40
N VAL A 440 -28.48 -8.30 4.18
CA VAL A 440 -29.63 -7.40 4.07
C VAL A 440 -29.61 -6.73 2.71
N SER A 441 -30.69 -6.85 1.96
CA SER A 441 -30.84 -6.15 0.68
C SER A 441 -30.94 -4.64 0.93
N VAL A 442 -30.08 -3.88 0.25
CA VAL A 442 -30.09 -2.41 0.31
C VAL A 442 -31.27 -1.80 -0.44
N THR A 443 -31.87 -2.54 -1.38
CA THR A 443 -32.97 -2.07 -2.20
C THR A 443 -34.31 -2.08 -1.47
N ASP A 444 -34.61 -3.14 -0.71
CA ASP A 444 -35.91 -3.35 -0.09
C ASP A 444 -35.83 -3.70 1.41
N GLY A 445 -34.64 -3.74 1.98
CA GLY A 445 -34.41 -4.07 3.40
C GLY A 445 -34.68 -5.53 3.77
N LYS A 446 -34.86 -6.41 2.77
CA LYS A 446 -35.13 -7.81 3.02
C LYS A 446 -33.92 -8.53 3.59
N GLU A 447 -34.14 -9.28 4.68
CA GLU A 447 -33.12 -10.09 5.33
C GLU A 447 -33.07 -11.50 4.73
N TYR A 448 -31.88 -11.98 4.41
CA TYR A 448 -31.56 -13.34 4.04
C TYR A 448 -30.61 -13.92 5.08
N LYS A 449 -30.94 -15.03 5.69
CA LYS A 449 -30.17 -15.62 6.79
C LYS A 449 -30.05 -17.13 6.70
N THR A 450 -29.08 -17.69 7.39
CA THR A 450 -29.02 -19.13 7.63
C THR A 450 -30.21 -19.58 8.44
N GLU A 451 -30.92 -20.59 7.98
CA GLU A 451 -32.11 -21.12 8.60
C GLU A 451 -31.96 -22.61 8.92
N GLN A 452 -32.61 -23.06 10.02
CA GLN A 452 -32.67 -24.47 10.34
C GLN A 452 -33.99 -25.05 9.80
N ILE A 453 -33.87 -26.01 8.89
CA ILE A 453 -35.01 -26.68 8.25
C ILE A 453 -34.86 -28.19 8.43
N GLY A 454 -35.83 -28.84 9.06
CA GLY A 454 -35.79 -30.27 9.30
C GLY A 454 -34.63 -30.78 10.16
N GLY A 455 -34.03 -29.88 10.97
CA GLY A 455 -32.85 -30.18 11.80
C GLY A 455 -31.51 -29.89 11.14
N GLU A 456 -31.49 -29.54 9.85
CA GLU A 456 -30.31 -29.19 9.07
C GLU A 456 -30.23 -27.69 8.84
N TYR A 457 -29.03 -27.15 8.63
CA TYR A 457 -28.82 -25.72 8.41
C TYR A 457 -28.60 -25.41 6.91
N TYR A 458 -29.29 -24.38 6.44
CA TYR A 458 -29.24 -23.92 5.04
C TYR A 458 -28.85 -22.45 4.98
N MET A 459 -27.75 -22.16 4.28
CA MET A 459 -27.26 -20.82 4.07
C MET A 459 -27.77 -20.26 2.73
N PRO A 460 -28.30 -19.02 2.68
CA PRO A 460 -28.67 -18.37 1.43
C PRO A 460 -27.43 -17.88 0.68
N LEU A 461 -27.45 -17.95 -0.66
CA LEU A 461 -26.49 -17.29 -1.52
C LEU A 461 -26.82 -15.80 -1.63
N ALA A 462 -26.60 -15.09 -0.56
CA ALA A 462 -26.74 -13.64 -0.46
C ALA A 462 -25.51 -13.10 0.27
N VAL A 463 -24.87 -12.07 -0.27
CA VAL A 463 -23.63 -11.51 0.27
C VAL A 463 -23.84 -10.04 0.64
N ASN A 464 -23.17 -9.59 1.69
CA ASN A 464 -23.05 -8.17 1.98
C ASN A 464 -21.90 -7.61 1.16
N TRP A 465 -22.17 -6.56 0.42
CA TRP A 465 -21.19 -5.81 -0.34
C TRP A 465 -20.78 -4.56 0.44
N LEU A 466 -19.49 -4.31 0.56
CA LEU A 466 -18.95 -3.09 1.15
C LEU A 466 -18.19 -2.32 0.08
N SER A 467 -18.56 -1.08 -0.13
CA SER A 467 -17.88 -0.15 -1.04
C SER A 467 -17.65 1.19 -0.35
N SER A 468 -16.75 2.01 -0.90
CA SER A 468 -16.53 3.38 -0.43
C SER A 468 -17.47 4.33 -1.16
N GLU A 469 -18.01 5.33 -0.45
CA GLU A 469 -18.66 6.49 -1.08
C GLU A 469 -17.64 7.29 -1.90
N ASP A 470 -18.10 7.94 -2.96
CA ASP A 470 -17.29 8.78 -3.86
C ASP A 470 -16.07 8.05 -4.47
N ASN A 471 -16.21 6.75 -4.71
CA ASN A 471 -15.19 5.94 -5.37
C ASN A 471 -15.70 5.46 -6.74
N PRO A 472 -15.14 5.95 -7.86
CA PRO A 472 -15.61 5.61 -9.21
C PRO A 472 -15.61 4.11 -9.53
N VAL A 473 -14.67 3.35 -8.93
CA VAL A 473 -14.64 1.88 -9.06
C VAL A 473 -15.82 1.25 -8.34
N SER A 474 -16.13 1.72 -7.13
CA SER A 474 -17.28 1.25 -6.35
C SER A 474 -18.59 1.57 -7.06
N ASP A 475 -18.72 2.77 -7.60
CA ASP A 475 -19.91 3.21 -8.33
C ASP A 475 -20.16 2.36 -9.56
N LEU A 476 -19.14 2.11 -10.37
CA LEU A 476 -19.23 1.26 -11.56
C LEU A 476 -19.60 -0.20 -11.22
N LEU A 477 -19.15 -0.72 -10.08
CA LEU A 477 -19.46 -2.09 -9.65
C LEU A 477 -20.83 -2.25 -9.01
N THR A 478 -21.48 -1.15 -8.60
CA THR A 478 -22.79 -1.16 -7.94
C THR A 478 -23.93 -0.73 -8.83
N THR A 479 -23.67 -0.21 -10.00
CA THR A 479 -24.64 0.11 -11.07
C THR A 479 -24.84 -1.05 -12.04
#